data_e04e04205d7bfbb49dac85026a1e03fe
#
_entry.id   e04e04205d7bfbb49dac85026a1e03fe
#
_cell.length_a   1.000
_cell.length_b   1.000
_cell.length_c   1.000
_cell.angle_alpha   90.00
_cell.angle_beta   90.00
_cell.angle_gamma   90.00
#
_symmetry.space_group_name_H-M   'P 1'
#
loop_
_entity.id
_entity.type
_entity.pdbx_description
1 polymer ?
#
loop_
_entity_poly.entity_id
_entity_poly.type
_entity_poly.pdbx_seq_one_letter_code
_entity_poly.pdbx_strand_id
1 'polypeptide(L)'
;MISNLLKSYLDDFMPILSQPNLNEVVFNKEKEYFLHRPKEKVRCFNEKFTNDYLLVFCEQLAIFRNQKFTLKTPKLNTSLPYTQIRINALHPSIIASSNISINIRVPSNFKFEINAFKLS
;
A
#
# COMPACT_ATOMS: atom_id res chain seq x y z
N MET A 1 -7.21 -17.00 2.56
CA MET A 1 -5.80 -17.32 2.24
C MET A 1 -5.24 -16.30 1.24
N ILE A 2 -4.02 -15.85 1.47
CA ILE A 2 -3.37 -14.89 0.58
C ILE A 2 -2.90 -15.60 -0.69
N SER A 3 -3.21 -15.03 -1.88
CA SER A 3 -2.68 -15.54 -3.13
C SER A 3 -1.17 -15.33 -3.21
N ASN A 4 -0.48 -16.14 -4.03
CA ASN A 4 0.95 -15.97 -4.22
C ASN A 4 1.29 -14.60 -4.82
N LEU A 5 0.44 -14.09 -5.68
CA LEU A 5 0.63 -12.77 -6.28
C LEU A 5 0.55 -11.68 -5.22
N LEU A 6 -0.49 -11.68 -4.38
CA LEU A 6 -0.63 -10.69 -3.31
C LEU A 6 0.54 -10.78 -2.34
N LYS A 7 0.96 -12.00 -1.98
CA LYS A 7 2.11 -12.19 -1.10
C LYS A 7 3.38 -11.56 -1.67
N SER A 8 3.59 -11.71 -2.97
CA SER A 8 4.75 -11.11 -3.65
C SER A 8 4.75 -9.58 -3.50
N TYR A 9 3.58 -8.95 -3.68
CA TYR A 9 3.46 -7.50 -3.48
C TYR A 9 3.71 -7.10 -2.03
N LEU A 10 3.15 -7.84 -1.08
CA LEU A 10 3.34 -7.55 0.34
C LEU A 10 4.81 -7.66 0.74
N ASP A 11 5.52 -8.65 0.21
CA ASP A 11 6.95 -8.79 0.47
C ASP A 11 7.74 -7.57 -0.02
N ASP A 12 7.33 -6.95 -1.10
CA ASP A 12 7.99 -5.74 -1.60
C ASP A 12 7.75 -4.52 -0.69
N PHE A 13 6.60 -4.46 -0.02
CA PHE A 13 6.30 -3.36 0.90
C PHE A 13 6.90 -3.55 2.29
N MET A 14 7.23 -4.78 2.69
CA MET A 14 7.74 -5.06 4.03
C MET A 14 8.93 -4.20 4.44
N PRO A 15 9.98 -4.06 3.61
CA PRO A 15 11.14 -3.25 4.02
C PRO A 15 10.78 -1.79 4.29
N ILE A 16 9.77 -1.27 3.60
CA ILE A 16 9.31 0.11 3.78
C ILE A 16 8.51 0.21 5.09
N LEU A 17 7.53 -0.68 5.26
CA LEU A 17 6.59 -0.60 6.38
C LEU A 17 7.22 -0.95 7.72
N SER A 18 8.34 -1.67 7.72
CA SER A 18 9.02 -2.07 8.95
C SER A 18 10.01 -1.03 9.48
N GLN A 19 10.14 0.11 8.82
CA GLN A 19 11.04 1.16 9.27
C GLN A 19 10.56 1.79 10.59
N PRO A 20 11.48 2.19 11.48
CA PRO A 20 11.08 2.73 12.77
C PRO A 20 10.44 4.10 12.65
N ASN A 21 9.49 4.39 13.55
CA ASN A 21 8.83 5.68 13.68
C ASN A 21 8.06 6.11 12.42
N LEU A 22 7.65 5.15 11.59
CA LEU A 22 6.91 5.45 10.37
C LEU A 22 5.42 5.64 10.71
N ASN A 23 4.85 6.77 10.31
CA ASN A 23 3.43 7.06 10.51
C ASN A 23 2.61 6.75 9.28
N GLU A 24 3.13 7.09 8.10
CA GLU A 24 2.37 6.98 6.86
C GLU A 24 3.31 6.88 5.66
N VAL A 25 2.87 6.14 4.64
CA VAL A 25 3.54 6.09 3.34
C VAL A 25 2.53 6.59 2.30
N VAL A 26 2.95 7.55 1.48
CA VAL A 26 2.05 8.20 0.50
C VAL A 26 2.61 8.06 -0.90
N PHE A 27 1.78 7.54 -1.82
CA PHE A 27 2.07 7.48 -3.25
C PHE A 27 1.11 8.42 -3.95
N ASN A 28 1.63 9.47 -4.61
CA ASN A 28 0.85 10.41 -5.41
C ASN A 28 1.16 10.32 -6.89
N LYS A 29 2.26 9.69 -7.25
CA LYS A 29 2.60 9.38 -8.63
C LYS A 29 3.49 8.15 -8.67
N GLU A 30 3.63 7.55 -9.85
CA GLU A 30 4.40 6.32 -9.96
C GLU A 30 5.87 6.53 -9.63
N LYS A 31 6.49 5.47 -9.11
CA LYS A 31 7.92 5.39 -8.80
C LYS A 31 8.39 6.32 -7.70
N GLU A 32 7.49 7.11 -7.12
CA GLU A 32 7.81 8.07 -6.06
C GLU A 32 6.90 7.86 -4.87
N TYR A 33 7.45 7.93 -3.66
CA TYR A 33 6.65 7.87 -2.45
C TYR A 33 7.30 8.68 -1.34
N PHE A 34 6.49 9.02 -0.35
CA PHE A 34 6.93 9.80 0.80
C PHE A 34 6.76 8.97 2.06
N LEU A 35 7.79 9.02 2.91
CA LEU A 35 7.73 8.44 4.25
C LEU A 35 7.46 9.56 5.24
N HIS A 36 6.34 9.48 5.96
CA HIS A 36 5.97 10.48 6.96
C HIS A 36 6.34 9.94 8.35
N ARG A 37 7.22 10.66 9.04
CA ARG A 37 7.61 10.41 10.42
C ARG A 37 7.24 11.63 11.27
N PRO A 38 7.27 11.54 12.61
CA PRO A 38 6.81 12.66 13.45
C PRO A 38 7.47 14.00 13.17
N LYS A 39 8.75 14.00 12.76
CA LYS A 39 9.49 15.25 12.58
C LYS A 39 10.05 15.42 11.18
N GLU A 40 9.75 14.52 10.26
CA GLU A 40 10.31 14.62 8.92
C GLU A 40 9.41 13.94 7.89
N LYS A 41 9.63 14.33 6.65
CA LYS A 41 8.95 13.78 5.49
C LYS A 41 10.03 13.52 4.44
N VAL A 42 10.23 12.25 4.09
CA VAL A 42 11.31 11.85 3.20
C VAL A 42 10.75 11.40 1.86
N ARG A 43 11.25 11.99 0.78
CA ARG A 43 10.88 11.62 -0.57
C ARG A 43 11.76 10.48 -1.05
N CYS A 44 11.12 9.42 -1.56
CA CYS A 44 11.82 8.21 -2.00
C CYS A 44 11.42 7.84 -3.42
N PHE A 45 12.28 7.10 -4.09
CA PHE A 45 12.05 6.64 -5.46
C PHE A 45 12.33 5.15 -5.57
N ASN A 46 11.51 4.46 -6.34
CA ASN A 46 11.74 3.05 -6.67
C ASN A 46 11.07 2.76 -8.01
N GLU A 47 11.86 2.37 -8.99
CA GLU A 47 11.39 2.05 -10.35
C GLU A 47 10.33 0.95 -10.39
N LYS A 48 10.30 0.10 -9.38
CA LYS A 48 9.35 -1.00 -9.30
C LYS A 48 7.91 -0.51 -9.15
N PHE A 49 7.69 0.62 -8.48
CA PHE A 49 6.35 1.10 -8.14
C PHE A 49 5.72 1.92 -9.27
N THR A 50 5.50 1.27 -10.41
CA THR A 50 4.76 1.87 -11.52
C THR A 50 3.26 1.97 -11.19
N ASN A 51 2.51 2.76 -11.97
CA ASN A 51 1.05 2.79 -11.81
C ASN A 51 0.43 1.41 -11.95
N ASP A 52 0.87 0.62 -12.93
CA ASP A 52 0.35 -0.73 -13.14
C ASP A 52 0.64 -1.63 -11.95
N TYR A 53 1.86 -1.57 -11.41
CA TYR A 53 2.24 -2.34 -10.23
C TYR A 53 1.34 -2.01 -9.04
N LEU A 54 1.18 -0.73 -8.77
CA LEU A 54 0.39 -0.27 -7.63
C LEU A 54 -1.10 -0.58 -7.81
N LEU A 55 -1.60 -0.44 -9.04
CA LEU A 55 -2.99 -0.75 -9.34
C LEU A 55 -3.29 -2.23 -9.12
N VAL A 56 -2.44 -3.12 -9.65
CA VAL A 56 -2.66 -4.57 -9.48
C VAL A 56 -2.56 -4.97 -8.00
N PHE A 57 -1.64 -4.37 -7.27
CA PHE A 57 -1.56 -4.60 -5.82
C PHE A 57 -2.89 -4.27 -5.14
N CYS A 58 -3.46 -3.10 -5.42
CA CYS A 58 -4.73 -2.70 -4.83
C CYS A 58 -5.87 -3.60 -5.28
N GLU A 59 -5.88 -4.03 -6.54
CA GLU A 59 -6.89 -4.97 -7.03
C GLU A 59 -6.82 -6.30 -6.30
N GLN A 60 -5.61 -6.84 -6.11
CA GLN A 60 -5.43 -8.10 -5.40
C GLN A 60 -5.83 -7.98 -3.92
N LEU A 61 -5.52 -6.85 -3.31
CA LEU A 61 -5.92 -6.59 -1.94
C LEU A 61 -7.45 -6.51 -1.81
N ALA A 62 -8.10 -5.84 -2.75
CA ALA A 62 -9.56 -5.75 -2.78
C ALA A 62 -10.19 -7.16 -2.91
N ILE A 63 -9.68 -7.99 -3.81
CA ILE A 63 -10.15 -9.35 -3.98
C ILE A 63 -10.02 -10.14 -2.67
N PHE A 64 -8.89 -10.03 -2.00
CA PHE A 64 -8.67 -10.68 -0.71
C PHE A 64 -9.74 -10.29 0.32
N ARG A 65 -10.20 -9.05 0.26
CA ARG A 65 -11.18 -8.49 1.20
C ARG A 65 -12.62 -8.57 0.69
N ASN A 66 -12.88 -9.27 -0.41
CA ASN A 66 -14.21 -9.31 -1.04
C ASN A 66 -14.73 -7.92 -1.41
N GLN A 67 -13.82 -7.04 -1.81
CA GLN A 67 -14.13 -5.70 -2.27
C GLN A 67 -13.75 -5.57 -3.74
N LYS A 68 -14.08 -4.42 -4.33
CA LYS A 68 -13.73 -4.12 -5.72
C LYS A 68 -12.93 -2.83 -5.79
N PHE A 69 -11.99 -2.79 -6.73
CA PHE A 69 -11.23 -1.59 -7.03
C PHE A 69 -11.15 -1.47 -8.54
N THR A 70 -12.09 -0.70 -9.12
CA THR A 70 -12.33 -0.64 -10.56
C THR A 70 -12.71 0.79 -10.96
N LEU A 71 -12.91 1.00 -12.27
CA LEU A 71 -13.44 2.27 -12.78
C LEU A 71 -14.79 2.63 -12.15
N LYS A 72 -15.62 1.63 -11.85
CA LYS A 72 -16.93 1.85 -11.23
C LYS A 72 -16.89 1.92 -9.72
N THR A 73 -15.86 1.36 -9.12
CA THR A 73 -15.65 1.36 -7.67
C THR A 73 -14.23 1.88 -7.41
N PRO A 74 -14.01 3.20 -7.57
CA PRO A 74 -12.66 3.75 -7.66
C PRO A 74 -11.97 4.02 -6.33
N LYS A 75 -12.61 3.69 -5.22
CA LYS A 75 -12.03 3.91 -3.89
C LYS A 75 -11.86 2.60 -3.16
N LEU A 76 -10.71 2.42 -2.53
CA LEU A 76 -10.43 1.27 -1.69
C LEU A 76 -10.05 1.76 -0.30
N ASN A 77 -10.73 1.24 0.73
CA ASN A 77 -10.43 1.56 2.12
C ASN A 77 -10.46 0.25 2.91
N THR A 78 -9.30 -0.23 3.32
CA THR A 78 -9.21 -1.51 4.00
C THR A 78 -7.92 -1.59 4.82
N SER A 79 -7.59 -2.77 5.33
CA SER A 79 -6.32 -3.01 6.02
C SER A 79 -5.52 -4.07 5.28
N LEU A 80 -4.21 -4.05 5.46
CA LEU A 80 -3.35 -5.11 4.94
C LEU A 80 -3.65 -6.40 5.69
N PRO A 81 -3.52 -7.57 5.01
CA PRO A 81 -3.84 -8.86 5.63
C PRO A 81 -3.11 -9.08 6.95
N TYR A 82 -3.85 -9.55 7.94
CA TYR A 82 -3.33 -9.92 9.27
C TYR A 82 -2.67 -8.78 10.04
N THR A 83 -2.99 -7.53 9.69
CA THR A 83 -2.41 -6.36 10.36
C THR A 83 -3.47 -5.32 10.64
N GLN A 84 -3.08 -4.29 11.42
CA GLN A 84 -3.89 -3.09 11.64
C GLN A 84 -3.42 -1.93 10.76
N ILE A 85 -2.55 -2.20 9.79
CA ILE A 85 -2.09 -1.18 8.85
C ILE A 85 -3.22 -0.87 7.89
N ARG A 86 -3.66 0.39 7.87
CA ARG A 86 -4.77 0.84 7.01
C ARG A 86 -4.25 1.33 5.67
N ILE A 87 -5.01 1.06 4.62
CA ILE A 87 -4.70 1.54 3.28
C ILE A 87 -5.92 2.20 2.67
N ASN A 88 -5.71 3.38 2.06
CA ASN A 88 -6.71 4.09 1.27
C ASN A 88 -6.12 4.30 -0.11
N ALA A 89 -6.86 3.91 -1.14
CA ALA A 89 -6.42 4.07 -2.52
C ALA A 89 -7.51 4.71 -3.36
N LEU A 90 -7.08 5.56 -4.31
CA LEU A 90 -7.96 6.16 -5.31
C LEU A 90 -7.52 5.70 -6.68
N HIS A 91 -8.47 5.16 -7.44
CA HIS A 91 -8.22 4.64 -8.78
C HIS A 91 -7.75 5.77 -9.71
N PRO A 92 -6.80 5.52 -10.64
CA PRO A 92 -6.31 6.57 -11.54
C PRO A 92 -7.40 7.28 -12.34
N SER A 93 -8.51 6.60 -12.59
CA SER A 93 -9.62 7.16 -13.37
C SER A 93 -10.25 8.42 -12.76
N ILE A 94 -10.11 8.62 -11.44
CA ILE A 94 -10.70 9.78 -10.77
C ILE A 94 -9.65 10.80 -10.31
N ILE A 95 -8.40 10.59 -10.70
CA ILE A 95 -7.30 11.49 -10.36
C ILE A 95 -6.88 12.27 -11.61
N ALA A 96 -6.84 13.60 -11.53
CA ALA A 96 -6.53 14.45 -12.66
C ALA A 96 -5.21 14.12 -13.35
N SER A 97 -4.20 13.71 -12.57
CA SER A 97 -2.89 13.35 -13.10
C SER A 97 -2.83 11.96 -13.73
N SER A 98 -3.91 11.17 -13.62
CA SER A 98 -3.98 9.77 -14.05
C SER A 98 -2.96 8.87 -13.33
N ASN A 99 -2.49 9.27 -12.17
CA ASN A 99 -1.68 8.44 -11.29
C ASN A 99 -2.56 7.88 -10.19
N ILE A 100 -2.27 6.63 -9.78
CA ILE A 100 -2.94 6.07 -8.62
C ILE A 100 -2.49 6.82 -7.36
N SER A 101 -3.41 7.02 -6.42
CA SER A 101 -3.10 7.62 -5.13
C SER A 101 -3.27 6.58 -4.03
N ILE A 102 -2.25 6.40 -3.20
CA ILE A 102 -2.28 5.42 -2.10
C ILE A 102 -1.73 6.06 -0.84
N ASN A 103 -2.48 5.92 0.26
CA ASN A 103 -2.02 6.28 1.59
C ASN A 103 -2.03 5.03 2.45
N ILE A 104 -0.89 4.70 3.06
CA ILE A 104 -0.76 3.56 3.98
C ILE A 104 -0.44 4.10 5.35
N ARG A 105 -1.33 3.85 6.31
CA ARG A 105 -1.21 4.34 7.68
C ARG A 105 -0.70 3.24 8.60
N VAL A 106 0.41 3.52 9.30
CA VAL A 106 1.02 2.58 10.23
C VAL A 106 0.69 3.03 11.65
N PRO A 107 0.04 2.19 12.47
CA PRO A 107 -0.27 2.57 13.85
C PRO A 107 0.99 2.88 14.66
N SER A 108 0.92 3.89 15.54
CA SER A 108 2.07 4.36 16.28
C SER A 108 2.68 3.31 17.21
N ASN A 109 1.88 2.37 17.69
CA ASN A 109 2.33 1.28 18.56
C ASN A 109 2.49 -0.04 17.81
N PHE A 110 2.49 0.01 16.49
CA PHE A 110 2.58 -1.18 15.66
C PHE A 110 3.98 -1.78 15.71
N LYS A 111 4.03 -3.11 15.92
CA LYS A 111 5.23 -3.91 15.76
C LYS A 111 5.05 -4.80 14.56
N PHE A 112 5.84 -4.58 13.53
CA PHE A 112 5.73 -5.35 12.31
C PHE A 112 6.34 -6.73 12.49
N GLU A 113 5.52 -7.76 12.38
CA GLU A 113 5.96 -9.15 12.44
C GLU A 113 6.43 -9.56 11.06
N ILE A 114 7.74 -9.62 10.90
CA ILE A 114 8.34 -9.86 9.57
C ILE A 114 7.85 -11.15 8.92
N ASN A 115 7.41 -12.11 9.73
CA ASN A 115 6.92 -13.40 9.23
C ASN A 115 5.42 -13.43 9.01
N ALA A 116 4.69 -12.34 9.29
CA ALA A 116 3.23 -12.35 9.25
C ALA A 116 2.68 -12.78 7.89
N PHE A 117 3.33 -12.38 6.80
CA PHE A 117 2.88 -12.70 5.45
C PHE A 117 3.47 -14.01 4.94
N LYS A 118 4.52 -14.51 5.57
CA LYS A 118 5.22 -15.72 5.12
C LYS A 118 4.66 -17.00 5.69
N LEU A 119 3.89 -16.90 6.75
CA LEU A 119 3.34 -18.04 7.47
C LEU A 119 1.96 -18.45 6.99
N SER A 120 1.43 -17.74 6.05
CA SER A 120 0.07 -18.01 5.55
C SER A 120 0.06 -19.08 4.47
#